data_3fbe4d1385ea748f62972bcbf06561a8
#
_entry.id   3fbe4d1385ea748f62972bcbf06561a8
#
_cell.length_a   1.000
_cell.length_b   1.000
_cell.length_c   1.000
_cell.angle_alpha   90.00
_cell.angle_beta   90.00
_cell.angle_gamma   90.00
#
_symmetry.space_group_name_H-M   'P 1'
#
loop_
_entity.id
_entity.type
_entity.pdbx_description
1 polymer ?
#
loop_
_entity_poly.entity_id
_entity_poly.type
_entity_poly.pdbx_seq_one_letter_code
_entity_poly.pdbx_strand_id
1 'polypeptide(L)'
;MPLFAAFLSLALLAPISQARQARAQEAPVYLALGDSLAVGVGASNPSTLGYVARAYGSLRTSERYGQSGLDVINLSVAGATSDDLAAEGGQLDLAIDEIASRRDSGAPGDEVEIISLDIGGNDLLSLVGPGSPCLESASVEPCRAAFGDVLSAIQNNLTDALARLREAAPEAIIVVVDLYNPYSGTGDLREAIAELGVGQANGVISAVTADPDLRVKTAAIAQLFSGRGGQWVAPDGIHPNDNGHAVIAEAVLAGIDSREAAIPDDLLSASPEATAPAVDTSADEDTSTNGDGVAAGLFAGAIAVAFLAGIAVSGAYFVARGRR
;
A
#
# COMPACT_ATOMS: atom_id res chain seq x y z
N MET A 1 32.19 90.17 -0.48
CA MET A 1 31.18 89.47 -1.28
C MET A 1 31.70 88.08 -1.58
N PRO A 2 31.25 86.99 -0.98
CA PRO A 2 31.64 85.64 -1.38
C PRO A 2 30.59 85.04 -2.31
N LEU A 3 31.05 84.45 -3.39
CA LEU A 3 30.27 83.66 -4.34
C LEU A 3 29.88 82.34 -3.70
N PHE A 4 28.58 82.01 -3.65
CA PHE A 4 28.05 80.66 -3.34
C PHE A 4 28.08 79.85 -4.63
N ALA A 5 28.86 78.76 -4.60
CA ALA A 5 28.85 77.73 -5.65
C ALA A 5 27.81 76.69 -5.23
N ALA A 6 26.73 76.59 -6.02
CA ALA A 6 25.70 75.49 -5.81
C ALA A 6 26.18 74.23 -6.50
N PHE A 7 26.45 73.22 -5.68
CA PHE A 7 26.69 71.85 -6.18
C PHE A 7 25.33 71.15 -6.46
N LEU A 8 25.06 70.92 -7.73
CA LEU A 8 23.92 70.17 -8.21
C LEU A 8 24.30 68.67 -8.17
N SER A 9 23.86 68.01 -7.15
CA SER A 9 24.04 66.53 -7.05
C SER A 9 23.04 65.81 -7.95
N LEU A 10 23.52 65.31 -9.07
CA LEU A 10 22.78 64.45 -9.99
C LEU A 10 22.72 63.03 -9.40
N ALA A 11 21.61 62.66 -8.74
CA ALA A 11 21.37 61.32 -8.30
C ALA A 11 21.08 60.42 -9.50
N LEU A 12 22.03 59.57 -9.89
CA LEU A 12 21.81 58.48 -10.85
C LEU A 12 20.86 57.47 -10.20
N LEU A 13 19.61 57.47 -10.61
CA LEU A 13 18.66 56.36 -10.38
C LEU A 13 19.09 55.18 -11.27
N ALA A 14 19.89 54.27 -10.74
CA ALA A 14 20.10 52.98 -11.36
C ALA A 14 18.76 52.23 -11.38
N PRO A 15 18.33 51.66 -12.52
CA PRO A 15 17.18 50.79 -12.56
C PRO A 15 17.52 49.54 -11.70
N ILE A 16 16.79 49.35 -10.61
CA ILE A 16 16.79 48.08 -9.88
C ILE A 16 16.19 47.06 -10.85
N SER A 17 17.05 46.41 -11.63
CA SER A 17 16.70 45.14 -12.27
C SER A 17 16.33 44.19 -11.14
N GLN A 18 15.02 44.04 -10.88
CA GLN A 18 14.52 42.92 -10.19
C GLN A 18 14.88 41.69 -11.04
N ALA A 19 16.04 41.11 -10.74
CA ALA A 19 16.33 39.77 -11.18
C ALA A 19 15.18 38.92 -10.61
N ARG A 20 14.20 38.59 -11.49
CA ARG A 20 13.26 37.53 -11.24
C ARG A 20 14.15 36.33 -10.97
N GLN A 21 14.35 35.98 -9.69
CA GLN A 21 14.93 34.68 -9.35
C GLN A 21 14.06 33.69 -10.12
N ALA A 22 14.67 33.07 -11.14
CA ALA A 22 14.08 31.92 -11.78
C ALA A 22 13.84 30.94 -10.63
N ARG A 23 12.58 30.80 -10.18
CA ARG A 23 12.20 29.71 -9.30
C ARG A 23 12.67 28.46 -10.02
N ALA A 24 13.48 27.66 -9.37
CA ALA A 24 13.80 26.33 -9.85
C ALA A 24 12.45 25.68 -10.17
N GLN A 25 12.33 25.12 -11.36
CA GLN A 25 11.16 24.31 -11.71
C GLN A 25 11.13 23.17 -10.70
N GLU A 26 10.13 23.15 -9.85
CA GLU A 26 9.95 22.07 -8.91
C GLU A 26 9.44 20.86 -9.69
N ALA A 27 9.86 19.67 -9.31
CA ALA A 27 9.49 18.46 -10.01
C ALA A 27 8.12 17.96 -9.54
N PRO A 28 7.32 17.35 -10.42
CA PRO A 28 6.10 16.66 -9.99
C PRO A 28 6.40 15.57 -8.99
N VAL A 29 5.39 15.18 -8.22
CA VAL A 29 5.56 14.25 -7.10
C VAL A 29 4.81 12.95 -7.32
N TYR A 30 5.50 11.85 -6.99
CA TYR A 30 4.91 10.58 -6.65
C TYR A 30 4.72 10.51 -5.13
N LEU A 31 3.47 10.51 -4.67
CA LEU A 31 3.07 10.43 -3.28
C LEU A 31 2.63 8.99 -2.94
N ALA A 32 3.25 8.38 -1.94
CA ALA A 32 2.90 7.03 -1.49
C ALA A 32 2.31 7.08 -0.08
N LEU A 33 1.18 6.42 0.10
CA LEU A 33 0.52 6.16 1.38
C LEU A 33 0.39 4.66 1.57
N GLY A 34 0.23 4.23 2.81
CA GLY A 34 -0.02 2.82 3.10
C GLY A 34 0.63 2.33 4.37
N ASP A 35 0.90 1.04 4.39
CA ASP A 35 1.43 0.37 5.55
C ASP A 35 2.90 -0.10 5.36
N SER A 36 3.25 -1.23 5.92
CA SER A 36 4.59 -1.81 5.84
C SER A 36 5.03 -2.16 4.40
N LEU A 37 4.08 -2.38 3.47
CA LEU A 37 4.41 -2.62 2.07
C LEU A 37 5.04 -1.37 1.44
N ALA A 38 4.39 -0.21 1.57
CA ALA A 38 4.91 1.05 1.03
C ALA A 38 6.18 1.52 1.75
N VAL A 39 6.34 1.20 3.04
CA VAL A 39 7.63 1.39 3.76
C VAL A 39 8.73 0.53 3.13
N GLY A 40 8.39 -0.62 2.55
CA GLY A 40 9.35 -1.56 1.97
C GLY A 40 9.85 -2.61 2.96
N VAL A 41 9.06 -2.92 4.00
CA VAL A 41 9.41 -3.96 4.99
C VAL A 41 9.53 -5.31 4.28
N GLY A 42 10.54 -6.09 4.66
CA GLY A 42 10.88 -7.37 4.04
C GLY A 42 11.88 -7.28 2.89
N ALA A 43 12.05 -6.10 2.27
CA ALA A 43 13.13 -5.87 1.33
C ALA A 43 14.49 -5.79 2.05
N SER A 44 15.56 -6.33 1.44
CA SER A 44 16.90 -6.28 1.98
C SER A 44 17.43 -4.84 2.09
N ASN A 45 16.93 -3.93 1.30
CA ASN A 45 17.15 -2.49 1.38
C ASN A 45 15.86 -1.75 0.98
N PRO A 46 15.02 -1.36 1.95
CA PRO A 46 13.74 -0.70 1.68
C PRO A 46 13.84 0.55 0.81
N SER A 47 14.88 1.36 1.00
CA SER A 47 15.07 2.63 0.27
C SER A 47 15.43 2.48 -1.22
N THR A 48 15.77 1.27 -1.67
CA THR A 48 16.13 0.99 -3.06
C THR A 48 15.35 -0.20 -3.65
N LEU A 49 14.95 -1.15 -2.81
CA LEU A 49 14.33 -2.41 -3.22
C LEU A 49 12.87 -2.56 -2.79
N GLY A 50 12.36 -1.70 -1.89
CA GLY A 50 10.94 -1.57 -1.61
C GLY A 50 10.17 -1.15 -2.87
N TYR A 51 8.90 -1.52 -2.98
CA TYR A 51 8.13 -1.30 -4.21
C TYR A 51 8.00 0.18 -4.57
N VAL A 52 7.81 1.07 -3.61
CA VAL A 52 7.75 2.54 -3.85
C VAL A 52 9.05 3.04 -4.44
N ALA A 53 10.20 2.64 -3.86
CA ALA A 53 11.51 3.04 -4.34
C ALA A 53 11.80 2.51 -5.76
N ARG A 54 11.41 1.26 -6.07
CA ARG A 54 11.54 0.66 -7.41
C ARG A 54 10.65 1.36 -8.43
N ALA A 55 9.38 1.59 -8.10
CA ALA A 55 8.45 2.30 -8.99
C ALA A 55 8.95 3.72 -9.26
N TYR A 56 9.37 4.45 -8.23
CA TYR A 56 9.98 5.76 -8.38
C TYR A 56 11.24 5.72 -9.27
N GLY A 57 12.15 4.77 -9.04
CA GLY A 57 13.36 4.59 -9.84
C GLY A 57 13.07 4.41 -11.32
N SER A 58 12.05 3.62 -11.67
CA SER A 58 11.59 3.41 -13.04
C SER A 58 10.94 4.67 -13.64
N LEU A 59 10.05 5.31 -12.89
CA LEU A 59 9.33 6.50 -13.33
C LEU A 59 10.28 7.67 -13.62
N ARG A 60 11.22 7.97 -12.71
CA ARG A 60 12.15 9.09 -12.87
C ARG A 60 13.07 8.97 -14.07
N THR A 61 13.24 7.77 -14.62
CA THR A 61 14.06 7.52 -15.83
C THR A 61 13.23 7.30 -17.08
N SER A 62 11.89 7.31 -16.95
CA SER A 62 10.96 7.15 -18.07
C SER A 62 10.98 8.37 -19.01
N GLU A 63 10.45 8.21 -20.22
CA GLU A 63 10.27 9.33 -21.15
C GLU A 63 9.41 10.47 -20.56
N ARG A 64 8.45 10.12 -19.69
CA ARG A 64 7.54 11.08 -19.07
C ARG A 64 8.24 12.03 -18.10
N TYR A 65 9.18 11.53 -17.28
CA TYR A 65 9.79 12.28 -16.18
C TYR A 65 11.30 12.49 -16.33
N GLY A 66 11.96 11.83 -17.28
CA GLY A 66 13.41 11.86 -17.41
C GLY A 66 14.00 13.26 -17.68
N GLN A 67 13.22 14.18 -18.21
CA GLN A 67 13.65 15.57 -18.47
C GLN A 67 13.17 16.56 -17.40
N SER A 68 11.94 16.41 -16.91
CA SER A 68 11.35 17.30 -15.89
C SER A 68 11.77 16.94 -14.46
N GLY A 69 12.26 15.72 -14.27
CA GLY A 69 12.46 15.16 -12.96
C GLY A 69 11.16 14.59 -12.37
N LEU A 70 11.28 13.89 -11.26
CA LEU A 70 10.17 13.41 -10.43
C LEU A 70 10.71 13.33 -9.00
N ASP A 71 9.96 13.84 -8.04
CA ASP A 71 10.22 13.66 -6.62
C ASP A 71 9.34 12.55 -6.04
N VAL A 72 9.74 11.98 -4.90
CA VAL A 72 8.93 10.99 -4.18
C VAL A 72 8.76 11.41 -2.73
N ILE A 73 7.51 11.34 -2.26
CA ILE A 73 7.17 11.51 -0.85
C ILE A 73 6.46 10.24 -0.40
N ASN A 74 7.01 9.58 0.60
CA ASN A 74 6.42 8.38 1.17
C ASN A 74 5.95 8.67 2.59
N LEU A 75 4.62 8.72 2.79
CA LEU A 75 3.96 8.98 4.07
C LEU A 75 3.51 7.69 4.78
N SER A 76 3.83 6.52 4.21
CA SER A 76 3.42 5.23 4.76
C SER A 76 3.95 4.98 6.17
N VAL A 77 3.18 4.23 6.97
CA VAL A 77 3.52 3.88 8.34
C VAL A 77 3.38 2.37 8.53
N ALA A 78 4.47 1.69 8.87
CA ALA A 78 4.45 0.25 9.11
C ALA A 78 3.44 -0.12 10.20
N GLY A 79 2.59 -1.10 9.94
CA GLY A 79 1.54 -1.55 10.86
C GLY A 79 0.24 -0.74 10.78
N ALA A 80 0.16 0.31 9.95
CA ALA A 80 -1.05 1.11 9.84
C ALA A 80 -2.25 0.28 9.36
N THR A 81 -3.38 0.48 10.01
CA THR A 81 -4.70 0.01 9.58
C THR A 81 -5.40 1.06 8.73
N SER A 82 -6.55 0.72 8.16
CA SER A 82 -7.39 1.70 7.46
C SER A 82 -7.88 2.82 8.38
N ASP A 83 -8.11 2.52 9.67
CA ASP A 83 -8.45 3.53 10.69
C ASP A 83 -7.27 4.49 10.95
N ASP A 84 -6.03 3.97 11.03
CA ASP A 84 -4.84 4.81 11.22
C ASP A 84 -4.58 5.71 10.00
N LEU A 85 -4.82 5.22 8.79
CA LEU A 85 -4.74 6.02 7.56
C LEU A 85 -5.68 7.23 7.62
N ALA A 86 -6.93 7.01 8.07
CA ALA A 86 -8.00 8.01 8.11
C ALA A 86 -8.01 8.85 9.40
N ALA A 87 -7.18 8.52 10.40
CA ALA A 87 -7.14 9.22 11.68
C ALA A 87 -6.81 10.71 11.51
N GLU A 88 -7.32 11.55 12.41
CA GLU A 88 -6.99 12.97 12.45
C GLU A 88 -5.47 13.19 12.59
N GLY A 89 -4.89 13.98 11.70
CA GLY A 89 -3.43 14.16 11.58
C GLY A 89 -2.69 12.94 11.07
N GLY A 90 -3.39 11.92 10.58
CA GLY A 90 -2.82 10.72 9.98
C GLY A 90 -2.30 10.95 8.57
N GLN A 91 -1.95 9.84 7.89
CA GLN A 91 -1.34 9.90 6.56
C GLN A 91 -2.21 10.64 5.54
N LEU A 92 -3.55 10.47 5.61
CA LEU A 92 -4.48 11.11 4.68
C LEU A 92 -4.46 12.63 4.84
N ASP A 93 -4.51 13.14 6.07
CA ASP A 93 -4.45 14.59 6.32
C ASP A 93 -3.12 15.17 5.87
N LEU A 94 -2.00 14.50 6.17
CA LEU A 94 -0.66 14.92 5.70
C LEU A 94 -0.57 14.94 4.17
N ALA A 95 -1.19 13.96 3.49
CA ALA A 95 -1.24 13.93 2.03
C ALA A 95 -2.04 15.11 1.45
N ILE A 96 -3.20 15.41 2.03
CA ILE A 96 -4.04 16.54 1.62
C ILE A 96 -3.29 17.88 1.83
N ASP A 97 -2.61 18.04 2.96
CA ASP A 97 -1.83 19.24 3.27
C ASP A 97 -0.67 19.41 2.29
N GLU A 98 0.05 18.34 1.94
CA GLU A 98 1.12 18.36 0.95
C GLU A 98 0.60 18.75 -0.43
N ILE A 99 -0.51 18.14 -0.89
CA ILE A 99 -1.16 18.47 -2.17
C ILE A 99 -1.58 19.94 -2.19
N ALA A 100 -2.19 20.44 -1.11
CA ALA A 100 -2.62 21.84 -1.01
C ALA A 100 -1.44 22.80 -1.02
N SER A 101 -0.37 22.50 -0.28
CA SER A 101 0.84 23.30 -0.21
C SER A 101 1.49 23.47 -1.59
N ARG A 102 1.56 22.39 -2.38
CA ARG A 102 2.12 22.42 -3.74
C ARG A 102 1.24 23.20 -4.70
N ARG A 103 -0.05 22.94 -4.70
CA ARG A 103 -1.00 23.71 -5.51
C ARG A 103 -0.90 25.22 -5.22
N ASP A 104 -0.80 25.60 -3.96
CA ASP A 104 -0.75 26.98 -3.52
C ASP A 104 0.62 27.63 -3.76
N SER A 105 1.68 26.84 -4.00
CA SER A 105 2.99 27.32 -4.41
C SER A 105 2.93 28.08 -5.73
N GLY A 106 2.03 27.66 -6.62
CA GLY A 106 1.89 28.21 -7.99
C GLY A 106 3.14 28.00 -8.84
N ALA A 107 4.05 27.10 -8.44
CA ALA A 107 5.22 26.73 -9.22
C ALA A 107 4.79 25.77 -10.34
N PRO A 108 5.13 26.04 -11.62
CA PRO A 108 4.79 25.11 -12.69
C PRO A 108 5.47 23.75 -12.52
N GLY A 109 4.69 22.68 -12.60
CA GLY A 109 5.18 21.31 -12.51
C GLY A 109 5.44 20.84 -11.07
N ASP A 110 4.86 21.51 -10.07
CA ASP A 110 4.95 21.17 -8.65
C ASP A 110 3.69 20.42 -8.16
N GLU A 111 3.01 19.73 -9.03
CA GLU A 111 1.79 19.03 -8.66
C GLU A 111 2.09 17.59 -8.20
N VAL A 112 1.22 17.04 -7.36
CA VAL A 112 1.18 15.60 -7.10
C VAL A 112 0.50 14.93 -8.30
N GLU A 113 1.30 14.23 -9.12
CA GLU A 113 0.82 13.58 -10.35
C GLU A 113 0.47 12.10 -10.16
N ILE A 114 1.08 11.44 -9.19
CA ILE A 114 0.88 10.01 -8.92
C ILE A 114 0.66 9.83 -7.43
N ILE A 115 -0.34 9.00 -7.09
CA ILE A 115 -0.60 8.56 -5.72
C ILE A 115 -0.71 7.04 -5.73
N SER A 116 0.07 6.33 -4.90
CA SER A 116 -0.16 4.92 -4.61
C SER A 116 -0.65 4.74 -3.17
N LEU A 117 -1.54 3.79 -2.97
CA LEU A 117 -2.11 3.46 -1.66
C LEU A 117 -2.23 1.95 -1.50
N ASP A 118 -1.59 1.39 -0.48
CA ASP A 118 -1.77 0.03 0.00
C ASP A 118 -2.26 0.06 1.45
N ILE A 119 -3.38 -0.57 1.76
CA ILE A 119 -3.96 -0.58 3.09
C ILE A 119 -4.96 -1.74 3.26
N GLY A 120 -5.17 -2.19 4.50
CA GLY A 120 -6.16 -3.20 4.86
C GLY A 120 -5.55 -4.54 5.28
N GLY A 121 -4.26 -4.77 5.03
CA GLY A 121 -3.55 -5.97 5.47
C GLY A 121 -3.53 -6.09 7.00
N ASN A 122 -3.20 -5.01 7.69
CA ASN A 122 -3.15 -4.97 9.16
C ASN A 122 -4.54 -5.05 9.80
N ASP A 123 -5.57 -4.55 9.13
CA ASP A 123 -6.96 -4.72 9.55
C ASP A 123 -7.31 -6.22 9.63
N LEU A 124 -6.96 -7.02 8.61
CA LEU A 124 -7.15 -8.46 8.62
C LEU A 124 -6.26 -9.17 9.65
N LEU A 125 -5.00 -8.76 9.80
CA LEU A 125 -4.08 -9.35 10.78
C LEU A 125 -4.55 -9.13 12.22
N SER A 126 -5.28 -8.06 12.50
CA SER A 126 -5.88 -7.81 13.81
C SER A 126 -6.84 -8.92 14.26
N LEU A 127 -7.46 -9.62 13.31
CA LEU A 127 -8.40 -10.73 13.58
C LEU A 127 -7.72 -12.00 14.07
N VAL A 128 -6.41 -12.15 13.83
CA VAL A 128 -5.62 -13.33 14.20
C VAL A 128 -4.52 -13.01 15.21
N GLY A 129 -4.51 -11.78 15.74
CA GLY A 129 -3.62 -11.35 16.81
C GLY A 129 -4.09 -11.77 18.21
N PRO A 130 -3.19 -11.71 19.22
CA PRO A 130 -3.57 -11.92 20.63
C PRO A 130 -4.69 -10.94 21.04
N GLY A 131 -5.68 -11.44 21.77
CA GLY A 131 -6.85 -10.64 22.19
C GLY A 131 -7.97 -10.58 21.16
N SER A 132 -7.79 -11.14 19.97
CA SER A 132 -8.81 -11.07 18.93
C SER A 132 -9.99 -12.02 19.23
N PRO A 133 -11.23 -11.60 18.89
CA PRO A 133 -12.40 -12.45 19.04
C PRO A 133 -12.29 -13.77 18.26
N CYS A 134 -11.49 -13.82 17.19
CA CYS A 134 -11.32 -15.02 16.39
C CYS A 134 -10.43 -16.09 17.05
N LEU A 135 -9.53 -15.67 17.94
CA LEU A 135 -8.68 -16.62 18.68
C LEU A 135 -9.21 -16.95 20.08
N GLU A 136 -9.87 -15.98 20.74
CA GLU A 136 -10.22 -16.13 22.16
C GLU A 136 -11.67 -16.55 22.41
N SER A 137 -12.55 -16.43 21.40
CA SER A 137 -13.94 -16.80 21.54
C SER A 137 -14.19 -18.31 21.46
N ALA A 138 -15.01 -18.83 22.39
CA ALA A 138 -15.49 -20.21 22.34
C ALA A 138 -16.55 -20.46 21.25
N SER A 139 -17.03 -19.43 20.57
CA SER A 139 -18.03 -19.51 19.50
C SER A 139 -17.61 -18.71 18.26
N VAL A 140 -18.18 -19.06 17.13
CA VAL A 140 -17.87 -18.46 15.82
C VAL A 140 -18.42 -17.03 15.67
N GLU A 141 -19.50 -16.71 16.38
CA GLU A 141 -20.26 -15.47 16.15
C GLU A 141 -19.47 -14.17 16.43
N PRO A 142 -18.69 -14.06 17.54
CA PRO A 142 -17.87 -12.87 17.76
C PRO A 142 -16.78 -12.68 16.69
N CYS A 143 -16.19 -13.76 16.18
CA CYS A 143 -15.22 -13.66 15.07
C CYS A 143 -15.91 -13.20 13.78
N ARG A 144 -17.11 -13.70 13.48
CA ARG A 144 -17.88 -13.27 12.32
C ARG A 144 -18.23 -11.80 12.40
N ALA A 145 -18.67 -11.32 13.56
CA ALA A 145 -18.98 -9.92 13.78
C ALA A 145 -17.72 -9.04 13.57
N ALA A 146 -16.61 -9.39 14.22
CA ALA A 146 -15.35 -8.66 14.07
C ALA A 146 -14.84 -8.63 12.62
N PHE A 147 -14.98 -9.74 11.89
CA PHE A 147 -14.62 -9.77 10.46
C PHE A 147 -15.52 -8.84 9.63
N GLY A 148 -16.82 -8.83 9.88
CA GLY A 148 -17.75 -7.90 9.24
C GLY A 148 -17.42 -6.43 9.53
N ASP A 149 -17.06 -6.13 10.78
CA ASP A 149 -16.65 -4.80 11.21
C ASP A 149 -15.37 -4.35 10.50
N VAL A 150 -14.35 -5.22 10.41
CA VAL A 150 -13.10 -4.97 9.69
C VAL A 150 -13.36 -4.67 8.20
N LEU A 151 -14.15 -5.49 7.51
CA LEU A 151 -14.48 -5.23 6.10
C LEU A 151 -15.22 -3.90 5.92
N SER A 152 -16.11 -3.56 6.85
CA SER A 152 -16.84 -2.30 6.84
C SER A 152 -15.92 -1.10 7.09
N ALA A 153 -14.96 -1.23 7.99
CA ALA A 153 -13.94 -0.21 8.25
C ALA A 153 -13.09 0.03 7.01
N ILE A 154 -12.53 -1.03 6.40
CA ILE A 154 -11.77 -0.93 5.15
C ILE A 154 -12.60 -0.22 4.07
N GLN A 155 -13.87 -0.61 3.89
CA GLN A 155 -14.74 -0.01 2.88
C GLN A 155 -14.93 1.49 3.10
N ASN A 156 -15.31 1.88 4.31
CA ASN A 156 -15.63 3.26 4.64
C ASN A 156 -14.38 4.15 4.56
N ASN A 157 -13.29 3.72 5.17
CA ASN A 157 -12.05 4.47 5.22
C ASN A 157 -11.41 4.62 3.84
N LEU A 158 -11.40 3.54 3.03
CA LEU A 158 -10.88 3.61 1.67
C LEU A 158 -11.75 4.50 0.77
N THR A 159 -13.07 4.44 0.90
CA THR A 159 -13.99 5.31 0.15
C THR A 159 -13.74 6.78 0.49
N ASP A 160 -13.65 7.13 1.79
CA ASP A 160 -13.37 8.50 2.22
C ASP A 160 -11.99 8.95 1.75
N ALA A 161 -10.96 8.13 1.94
CA ALA A 161 -9.60 8.45 1.53
C ALA A 161 -9.51 8.75 0.03
N LEU A 162 -10.08 7.89 -0.81
CA LEU A 162 -10.02 8.06 -2.26
C LEU A 162 -10.84 9.27 -2.73
N ALA A 163 -11.99 9.54 -2.11
CA ALA A 163 -12.80 10.72 -2.44
C ALA A 163 -12.03 12.02 -2.10
N ARG A 164 -11.43 12.09 -0.91
CA ARG A 164 -10.65 13.26 -0.47
C ARG A 164 -9.37 13.45 -1.32
N LEU A 165 -8.66 12.38 -1.63
CA LEU A 165 -7.48 12.44 -2.50
C LEU A 165 -7.85 12.90 -3.91
N ARG A 166 -8.97 12.41 -4.46
CA ARG A 166 -9.46 12.84 -5.77
C ARG A 166 -9.90 14.30 -5.79
N GLU A 167 -10.55 14.77 -4.73
CA GLU A 167 -10.92 16.18 -4.58
C GLU A 167 -9.69 17.08 -4.51
N ALA A 168 -8.68 16.69 -3.72
CA ALA A 168 -7.46 17.45 -3.53
C ALA A 168 -6.58 17.47 -4.78
N ALA A 169 -6.44 16.33 -5.48
CA ALA A 169 -5.63 16.13 -6.67
C ALA A 169 -6.48 15.59 -7.86
N PRO A 170 -7.29 16.44 -8.51
CA PRO A 170 -8.26 16.00 -9.52
C PRO A 170 -7.66 15.26 -10.71
N GLU A 171 -6.42 15.60 -11.10
CA GLU A 171 -5.74 15.05 -12.28
C GLU A 171 -4.71 13.97 -11.95
N ALA A 172 -4.45 13.69 -10.66
CA ALA A 172 -3.49 12.68 -10.26
C ALA A 172 -3.92 11.27 -10.70
N ILE A 173 -2.96 10.45 -11.07
CA ILE A 173 -3.15 9.02 -11.25
C ILE A 173 -3.13 8.37 -9.87
N ILE A 174 -4.27 7.84 -9.43
CA ILE A 174 -4.38 7.13 -8.15
C ILE A 174 -4.37 5.63 -8.42
N VAL A 175 -3.46 4.90 -7.79
CA VAL A 175 -3.33 3.44 -7.88
C VAL A 175 -3.49 2.84 -6.49
N VAL A 176 -4.49 1.99 -6.32
CA VAL A 176 -4.69 1.20 -5.10
C VAL A 176 -4.09 -0.18 -5.31
N VAL A 177 -3.26 -0.63 -4.39
CA VAL A 177 -2.67 -1.97 -4.39
C VAL A 177 -3.63 -2.90 -3.64
N ASP A 178 -4.06 -3.99 -4.26
CA ASP A 178 -4.87 -5.00 -3.59
C ASP A 178 -4.00 -5.88 -2.65
N LEU A 179 -4.64 -6.74 -1.87
CA LEU A 179 -3.96 -7.56 -0.88
C LEU A 179 -3.57 -8.92 -1.47
N TYR A 180 -2.39 -9.42 -1.15
CA TYR A 180 -1.95 -10.76 -1.49
C TYR A 180 -2.07 -11.73 -0.30
N ASN A 181 -2.13 -13.04 -0.60
CA ASN A 181 -2.06 -14.08 0.40
C ASN A 181 -0.58 -14.49 0.61
N PRO A 182 0.03 -14.18 1.77
CA PRO A 182 1.44 -14.50 2.01
C PRO A 182 1.72 -16.02 2.09
N TYR A 183 0.68 -16.83 2.32
CA TYR A 183 0.78 -18.30 2.41
C TYR A 183 0.46 -19.00 1.08
N SER A 184 0.24 -18.25 0.00
CA SER A 184 -0.16 -18.84 -1.28
C SER A 184 0.90 -19.80 -1.82
N GLY A 185 0.48 -21.04 -2.10
CA GLY A 185 1.35 -22.12 -2.56
C GLY A 185 1.95 -22.99 -1.45
N THR A 186 1.60 -22.77 -0.18
CA THR A 186 2.05 -23.65 0.93
C THR A 186 1.26 -24.96 0.99
N GLY A 187 0.04 -24.99 0.48
CA GLY A 187 -0.85 -26.15 0.50
C GLY A 187 -1.41 -26.47 1.88
N ASP A 188 -1.26 -25.60 2.86
CA ASP A 188 -1.72 -25.82 4.23
C ASP A 188 -3.01 -25.04 4.56
N LEU A 189 -3.54 -25.24 5.78
CA LEU A 189 -4.77 -24.61 6.21
C LEU A 189 -4.67 -23.08 6.29
N ARG A 190 -3.47 -22.54 6.55
CA ARG A 190 -3.24 -21.09 6.60
C ARG A 190 -3.47 -20.43 5.24
N GLU A 191 -3.03 -21.10 4.16
CA GLU A 191 -3.29 -20.65 2.80
C GLU A 191 -4.80 -20.52 2.55
N ALA A 192 -5.57 -21.56 2.87
CA ALA A 192 -7.02 -21.56 2.63
C ALA A 192 -7.75 -20.49 3.45
N ILE A 193 -7.35 -20.27 4.71
CA ILE A 193 -7.95 -19.26 5.58
C ILE A 193 -7.61 -17.85 5.07
N ALA A 194 -6.34 -17.60 4.76
CA ALA A 194 -5.89 -16.31 4.26
C ALA A 194 -6.51 -15.98 2.90
N GLU A 195 -6.63 -16.98 2.02
CA GLU A 195 -7.27 -16.81 0.70
C GLU A 195 -8.70 -16.28 0.83
N LEU A 196 -9.46 -16.81 1.78
CA LEU A 196 -10.83 -16.36 1.99
C LEU A 196 -10.90 -14.96 2.60
N GLY A 197 -10.05 -14.64 3.58
CA GLY A 197 -9.99 -13.32 4.19
C GLY A 197 -9.55 -12.24 3.21
N VAL A 198 -8.45 -12.49 2.53
CA VAL A 198 -7.89 -11.61 1.49
C VAL A 198 -8.86 -11.47 0.31
N GLY A 199 -9.48 -12.57 -0.13
CA GLY A 199 -10.45 -12.54 -1.22
C GLY A 199 -11.66 -11.65 -0.92
N GLN A 200 -12.17 -11.65 0.32
CA GLN A 200 -13.27 -10.77 0.69
C GLN A 200 -12.84 -9.31 0.84
N ALA A 201 -11.69 -9.04 1.43
CA ALA A 201 -11.16 -7.68 1.50
C ALA A 201 -10.86 -7.12 0.09
N ASN A 202 -10.31 -7.93 -0.82
CA ASN A 202 -10.11 -7.53 -2.22
C ASN A 202 -11.44 -7.33 -2.96
N GLY A 203 -12.49 -8.06 -2.58
CA GLY A 203 -13.85 -7.80 -3.07
C GLY A 203 -14.34 -6.40 -2.67
N VAL A 204 -14.07 -5.97 -1.43
CA VAL A 204 -14.36 -4.62 -0.94
C VAL A 204 -13.52 -3.59 -1.68
N ILE A 205 -12.20 -3.78 -1.77
CA ILE A 205 -11.28 -2.88 -2.50
C ILE A 205 -11.73 -2.72 -3.95
N SER A 206 -12.05 -3.82 -4.63
CA SER A 206 -12.53 -3.81 -6.00
C SER A 206 -13.85 -3.05 -6.16
N ALA A 207 -14.78 -3.21 -5.21
CA ALA A 207 -16.04 -2.49 -5.24
C ALA A 207 -15.87 -0.98 -5.10
N VAL A 208 -14.97 -0.53 -4.20
CA VAL A 208 -14.66 0.88 -4.00
C VAL A 208 -13.91 1.46 -5.22
N THR A 209 -12.90 0.76 -5.73
CA THR A 209 -12.09 1.25 -6.86
C THR A 209 -12.82 1.21 -8.20
N ALA A 210 -13.93 0.46 -8.29
CA ALA A 210 -14.79 0.43 -9.48
C ALA A 210 -15.71 1.65 -9.62
N ASP A 211 -15.78 2.54 -8.61
CA ASP A 211 -16.54 3.78 -8.70
C ASP A 211 -15.91 4.69 -9.79
N PRO A 212 -16.67 4.99 -10.87
CA PRO A 212 -16.13 5.77 -11.99
C PRO A 212 -15.80 7.22 -11.61
N ASP A 213 -16.42 7.76 -10.56
CA ASP A 213 -16.18 9.13 -10.12
C ASP A 213 -14.81 9.25 -9.43
N LEU A 214 -14.31 8.18 -8.82
CA LEU A 214 -12.99 8.13 -8.21
C LEU A 214 -11.85 8.02 -9.22
N ARG A 215 -12.08 7.48 -10.41
CA ARG A 215 -11.07 7.30 -11.49
C ARG A 215 -9.78 6.65 -10.99
N VAL A 216 -9.92 5.61 -10.17
CA VAL A 216 -8.81 4.87 -9.55
C VAL A 216 -8.40 3.69 -10.41
N LYS A 217 -7.13 3.33 -10.38
CA LYS A 217 -6.58 2.11 -10.95
C LYS A 217 -6.25 1.14 -9.82
N THR A 218 -6.30 -0.15 -10.13
CA THR A 218 -5.91 -1.20 -9.17
C THR A 218 -4.63 -1.88 -9.64
N ALA A 219 -3.64 -1.96 -8.77
CA ALA A 219 -2.49 -2.83 -8.92
C ALA A 219 -2.86 -4.21 -8.37
N ALA A 220 -3.23 -5.14 -9.24
CA ALA A 220 -3.77 -6.45 -8.87
C ALA A 220 -2.64 -7.43 -8.53
N ILE A 221 -2.08 -7.36 -7.33
CA ILE A 221 -0.97 -8.21 -6.88
C ILE A 221 -1.44 -9.59 -6.38
N ALA A 222 -2.68 -9.72 -5.95
CA ALA A 222 -3.23 -11.01 -5.49
C ALA A 222 -3.01 -12.14 -6.49
N GLN A 223 -3.31 -11.89 -7.75
CA GLN A 223 -3.15 -12.88 -8.83
C GLN A 223 -1.68 -13.19 -9.12
N LEU A 224 -0.82 -12.18 -9.06
CA LEU A 224 0.62 -12.34 -9.31
C LEU A 224 1.27 -13.20 -8.23
N PHE A 225 0.88 -13.04 -6.97
CA PHE A 225 1.37 -13.82 -5.83
C PHE A 225 0.78 -15.23 -5.74
N SER A 226 -0.26 -15.55 -6.52
CA SER A 226 -0.93 -16.85 -6.45
C SER A 226 0.05 -18.01 -6.70
N GLY A 227 0.15 -18.92 -5.74
CA GLY A 227 1.06 -20.07 -5.75
C GLY A 227 2.54 -19.75 -5.49
N ARG A 228 2.88 -18.51 -5.10
CA ARG A 228 4.27 -18.03 -5.02
C ARG A 228 4.67 -17.42 -3.67
N GLY A 229 3.84 -17.53 -2.64
CA GLY A 229 4.15 -17.01 -1.31
C GLY A 229 5.52 -17.44 -0.80
N GLY A 230 5.85 -18.73 -0.90
CA GLY A 230 7.15 -19.25 -0.48
C GLY A 230 8.38 -18.71 -1.24
N GLN A 231 8.18 -18.08 -2.40
CA GLN A 231 9.26 -17.50 -3.21
C GLN A 231 9.41 -15.99 -3.01
N TRP A 232 8.30 -15.30 -2.73
CA TRP A 232 8.24 -13.84 -2.74
C TRP A 232 7.96 -13.22 -1.39
N VAL A 233 7.80 -14.05 -0.35
CA VAL A 233 7.64 -13.61 1.04
C VAL A 233 8.95 -13.74 1.78
N ALA A 234 9.24 -12.76 2.63
CA ALA A 234 10.42 -12.71 3.49
C ALA A 234 10.33 -13.77 4.62
N PRO A 235 11.43 -14.03 5.35
CA PRO A 235 11.43 -15.02 6.43
C PRO A 235 10.45 -14.77 7.59
N ASP A 236 9.90 -13.57 7.71
CA ASP A 236 8.85 -13.25 8.68
C ASP A 236 7.49 -13.87 8.34
N GLY A 237 7.34 -14.40 7.13
CA GLY A 237 6.15 -15.11 6.66
C GLY A 237 4.98 -14.21 6.27
N ILE A 238 5.17 -12.89 6.22
CA ILE A 238 4.11 -11.92 5.92
C ILE A 238 4.55 -10.94 4.83
N HIS A 239 5.70 -10.26 4.99
CA HIS A 239 6.12 -9.19 4.10
C HIS A 239 6.77 -9.72 2.81
N PRO A 240 6.67 -8.97 1.70
CA PRO A 240 7.36 -9.35 0.47
C PRO A 240 8.88 -9.27 0.66
N ASN A 241 9.62 -10.21 0.08
CA ASN A 241 11.06 -10.09 -0.10
C ASN A 241 11.40 -9.19 -1.32
N ASP A 242 12.68 -9.09 -1.69
CA ASP A 242 13.11 -8.26 -2.82
C ASP A 242 12.38 -8.58 -4.13
N ASN A 243 12.08 -9.86 -4.38
CA ASN A 243 11.36 -10.30 -5.57
C ASN A 243 9.86 -9.93 -5.47
N GLY A 244 9.25 -10.13 -4.31
CA GLY A 244 7.87 -9.72 -4.05
C GLY A 244 7.69 -8.22 -4.25
N HIS A 245 8.59 -7.41 -3.71
CA HIS A 245 8.58 -5.96 -3.93
C HIS A 245 8.78 -5.57 -5.40
N ALA A 246 9.58 -6.32 -6.17
CA ALA A 246 9.74 -6.06 -7.60
C ALA A 246 8.44 -6.31 -8.37
N VAL A 247 7.70 -7.37 -8.01
CA VAL A 247 6.40 -7.69 -8.61
C VAL A 247 5.34 -6.64 -8.25
N ILE A 248 5.32 -6.17 -6.99
CA ILE A 248 4.39 -5.10 -6.58
C ILE A 248 4.71 -3.80 -7.34
N ALA A 249 5.99 -3.43 -7.47
CA ALA A 249 6.40 -2.26 -8.22
C ALA A 249 5.94 -2.32 -9.68
N GLU A 250 6.09 -3.47 -10.33
CA GLU A 250 5.62 -3.70 -11.70
C GLU A 250 4.09 -3.56 -11.81
N ALA A 251 3.33 -4.10 -10.84
CA ALA A 251 1.87 -3.93 -10.81
C ALA A 251 1.44 -2.47 -10.65
N VAL A 252 2.13 -1.71 -9.81
CA VAL A 252 1.88 -0.27 -9.64
C VAL A 252 2.18 0.49 -10.94
N LEU A 253 3.33 0.23 -11.58
CA LEU A 253 3.69 0.82 -12.87
C LEU A 253 2.68 0.47 -13.96
N ALA A 254 2.22 -0.77 -13.99
CA ALA A 254 1.19 -1.22 -14.92
C ALA A 254 -0.14 -0.46 -14.72
N GLY A 255 -0.53 -0.24 -13.47
CA GLY A 255 -1.69 0.58 -13.12
C GLY A 255 -1.54 2.03 -13.60
N ILE A 256 -0.37 2.65 -13.38
CA ILE A 256 -0.06 4.00 -13.85
C ILE A 256 -0.18 4.09 -15.38
N ASP A 257 0.39 3.13 -16.09
CA ASP A 257 0.40 3.09 -17.55
C ASP A 257 -0.90 2.56 -18.18
N SER A 258 -1.86 2.12 -17.35
CA SER A 258 -3.12 1.48 -17.79
C SER A 258 -2.88 0.26 -18.70
N ARG A 259 -1.90 -0.57 -18.34
CA ARG A 259 -1.56 -1.84 -18.99
C ARG A 259 -1.75 -3.01 -18.02
N GLU A 260 -1.75 -4.22 -18.54
CA GLU A 260 -1.73 -5.42 -17.71
C GLU A 260 -0.36 -5.58 -17.05
N ALA A 261 -0.36 -5.94 -15.76
CA ALA A 261 0.85 -6.25 -15.02
C ALA A 261 1.37 -7.64 -15.43
N ALA A 262 2.68 -7.74 -15.60
CA ALA A 262 3.36 -9.00 -15.88
C ALA A 262 4.44 -9.28 -14.84
N ILE A 263 4.69 -10.55 -14.57
CA ILE A 263 5.83 -10.91 -13.71
C ILE A 263 7.10 -10.65 -14.52
N PRO A 264 8.09 -9.92 -13.95
CA PRO A 264 9.37 -9.70 -14.60
C PRO A 264 10.04 -11.02 -15.03
N ASP A 265 10.59 -11.06 -16.26
CA ASP A 265 11.11 -12.29 -16.88
C ASP A 265 12.23 -12.95 -16.07
N ASP A 266 13.06 -12.17 -15.40
CA ASP A 266 14.12 -12.62 -14.49
C ASP A 266 13.58 -13.36 -13.27
N LEU A 267 12.37 -13.02 -12.82
CA LEU A 267 11.68 -13.70 -11.72
C LEU A 267 10.90 -14.94 -12.15
N LEU A 268 10.56 -15.06 -13.44
CA LEU A 268 9.94 -16.28 -13.98
C LEU A 268 10.94 -17.44 -14.09
N SER A 269 12.23 -17.13 -14.27
CA SER A 269 13.30 -18.11 -14.50
C SER A 269 13.93 -18.63 -13.20
N ALA A 270 13.66 -18.01 -12.06
CA ALA A 270 14.15 -18.44 -10.76
C ALA A 270 13.38 -19.70 -10.32
N SER A 271 13.92 -20.87 -10.68
CA SER A 271 13.51 -22.14 -10.05
C SER A 271 13.69 -22.02 -8.54
N PRO A 272 12.78 -22.55 -7.72
CA PRO A 272 12.99 -22.56 -6.28
C PRO A 272 14.25 -23.40 -6.00
N GLU A 273 15.35 -22.72 -5.70
CA GLU A 273 16.51 -23.39 -5.12
C GLU A 273 16.07 -23.84 -3.74
N ALA A 274 15.81 -25.13 -3.60
CA ALA A 274 15.37 -25.79 -2.39
C ALA A 274 16.49 -25.63 -1.34
N THR A 275 16.48 -24.55 -0.61
CA THR A 275 17.15 -24.46 0.69
C THR A 275 16.29 -25.22 1.70
N ALA A 276 16.24 -26.54 1.54
CA ALA A 276 15.91 -27.39 2.67
C ALA A 276 17.02 -27.21 3.73
N PRO A 277 16.68 -26.79 4.95
CA PRO A 277 17.66 -26.85 6.02
C PRO A 277 18.10 -28.31 6.14
N ALA A 278 19.40 -28.55 6.09
CA ALA A 278 19.98 -29.86 6.38
C ALA A 278 19.51 -30.27 7.77
N VAL A 279 18.62 -31.26 7.84
CA VAL A 279 18.26 -31.91 9.08
C VAL A 279 19.48 -32.71 9.49
N ASP A 280 20.21 -32.20 10.46
CA ASP A 280 21.23 -32.95 11.17
C ASP A 280 20.54 -34.07 11.95
N THR A 281 20.62 -35.28 11.42
CA THR A 281 20.09 -36.49 12.06
C THR A 281 21.13 -37.06 13.02
N SER A 282 21.54 -36.29 14.01
CA SER A 282 22.32 -36.79 15.12
C SER A 282 21.85 -36.09 16.40
N ALA A 283 20.90 -36.72 17.10
CA ALA A 283 20.86 -36.76 18.56
C ALA A 283 19.58 -37.41 19.07
N ASP A 284 19.78 -38.52 19.73
CA ASP A 284 19.18 -39.05 20.94
C ASP A 284 17.67 -38.98 21.14
N GLU A 285 17.10 -40.19 21.17
CA GLU A 285 15.86 -40.51 21.83
C GLU A 285 15.91 -40.07 23.31
N ASP A 286 15.07 -39.12 23.67
CA ASP A 286 14.59 -39.01 25.03
C ASP A 286 13.09 -38.67 25.04
N THR A 287 12.35 -39.63 25.53
CA THR A 287 10.89 -39.61 25.68
C THR A 287 10.49 -38.72 26.84
N SER A 288 9.78 -37.64 26.55
CA SER A 288 8.95 -36.96 27.55
C SER A 288 7.71 -36.38 26.90
N THR A 289 6.59 -37.03 27.13
CA THR A 289 5.23 -36.63 26.81
C THR A 289 4.86 -35.34 27.54
N ASN A 290 4.53 -34.30 26.78
CA ASN A 290 3.58 -33.29 27.24
C ASN A 290 2.69 -32.88 26.06
N GLY A 291 1.52 -33.46 26.03
CA GLY A 291 0.49 -33.19 25.03
C GLY A 291 -0.42 -32.06 25.49
N ASP A 292 -0.14 -30.80 25.12
CA ASP A 292 -1.12 -29.73 25.26
C ASP A 292 -1.00 -28.65 24.14
N GLY A 293 -0.04 -28.75 23.19
CA GLY A 293 0.14 -27.77 22.14
C GLY A 293 -0.67 -28.00 20.85
N VAL A 294 -1.15 -29.21 20.62
CA VAL A 294 -1.77 -29.62 19.34
C VAL A 294 -3.28 -29.32 19.31
N ALA A 295 -3.94 -29.22 20.46
CA ALA A 295 -5.39 -29.00 20.55
C ALA A 295 -5.78 -27.55 20.21
N ALA A 296 -4.97 -26.54 20.55
CA ALA A 296 -5.26 -25.14 20.30
C ALA A 296 -5.18 -24.78 18.81
N GLY A 297 -4.19 -25.34 18.08
CA GLY A 297 -4.05 -25.10 16.64
C GLY A 297 -5.15 -25.73 15.79
N LEU A 298 -5.66 -26.89 16.20
CA LEU A 298 -6.74 -27.56 15.50
C LEU A 298 -8.12 -26.91 15.76
N PHE A 299 -8.30 -26.28 16.93
CA PHE A 299 -9.54 -25.58 17.25
C PHE A 299 -9.67 -24.28 16.47
N ALA A 300 -8.59 -23.49 16.34
CA ALA A 300 -8.58 -22.28 15.55
C ALA A 300 -8.85 -22.56 14.05
N GLY A 301 -8.28 -23.66 13.51
CA GLY A 301 -8.52 -24.09 12.14
C GLY A 301 -9.97 -24.54 11.88
N ALA A 302 -10.60 -25.24 12.81
CA ALA A 302 -11.98 -25.72 12.67
C ALA A 302 -13.00 -24.57 12.75
N ILE A 303 -12.75 -23.56 13.58
CA ILE A 303 -13.59 -22.36 13.69
C ILE A 303 -13.52 -21.54 12.40
N ALA A 304 -12.33 -21.35 11.83
CA ALA A 304 -12.15 -20.61 10.59
C ALA A 304 -12.87 -21.27 9.39
N VAL A 305 -12.81 -22.60 9.26
CA VAL A 305 -13.49 -23.33 8.16
C VAL A 305 -15.02 -23.27 8.28
N ALA A 306 -15.58 -23.34 9.50
CA ALA A 306 -17.03 -23.21 9.71
C ALA A 306 -17.54 -21.78 9.43
N PHE A 307 -16.69 -20.77 9.67
CA PHE A 307 -16.98 -19.36 9.45
C PHE A 307 -17.22 -19.04 7.98
N LEU A 308 -16.45 -19.63 7.08
CA LEU A 308 -16.39 -19.29 5.66
C LEU A 308 -17.55 -19.90 4.85
N ALA A 309 -18.11 -21.02 5.29
CA ALA A 309 -19.30 -21.59 4.67
C ALA A 309 -20.58 -20.77 4.90
N GLY A 310 -20.61 -19.90 5.92
CA GLY A 310 -21.75 -19.07 6.28
C GLY A 310 -21.82 -17.70 5.59
N ILE A 311 -20.69 -17.17 5.12
CA ILE A 311 -20.61 -15.82 4.53
C ILE A 311 -21.02 -15.77 3.05
N ALA A 312 -20.84 -16.87 2.31
CA ALA A 312 -21.18 -16.96 0.89
C ALA A 312 -22.67 -16.65 0.55
N VAL A 313 -23.54 -16.58 1.56
CA VAL A 313 -24.99 -16.35 1.37
C VAL A 313 -25.39 -14.88 1.55
N SER A 314 -24.55 -14.03 2.17
CA SER A 314 -24.94 -12.65 2.51
C SER A 314 -24.52 -11.57 1.52
N GLY A 315 -23.59 -11.87 0.59
CA GLY A 315 -23.07 -10.88 -0.37
C GLY A 315 -24.03 -10.47 -1.50
N ALA A 316 -25.18 -11.13 -1.63
CA ALA A 316 -26.12 -10.90 -2.75
C ALA A 316 -27.24 -9.86 -2.45
N TYR A 317 -27.29 -9.27 -1.24
CA TYR A 317 -28.46 -8.47 -0.82
C TYR A 317 -28.26 -6.94 -0.80
N PHE A 318 -27.08 -6.40 -1.10
CA PHE A 318 -26.81 -4.96 -0.93
C PHE A 318 -26.75 -4.09 -2.19
N VAL A 319 -26.99 -4.65 -3.39
CA VAL A 319 -26.95 -3.85 -4.65
C VAL A 319 -28.31 -3.26 -5.07
N ALA A 320 -29.38 -3.47 -4.33
CA ALA A 320 -30.73 -3.11 -4.78
C ALA A 320 -31.47 -2.09 -3.91
N ARG A 321 -30.84 -1.01 -3.41
CA ARG A 321 -31.61 0.16 -2.90
C ARG A 321 -30.79 1.45 -2.93
N GLY A 322 -30.81 2.10 -4.07
CA GLY A 322 -30.27 3.46 -4.25
C GLY A 322 -30.72 4.11 -5.54
N ARG A 323 -32.04 4.09 -5.80
CA ARG A 323 -32.67 5.01 -6.76
C ARG A 323 -34.09 5.36 -6.28
N ARG A 324 -34.18 6.49 -5.61
CA ARG A 324 -35.32 7.41 -5.75
C ARG A 324 -34.89 8.83 -5.42
#